data_65bd8dc54b21653356881033e89bb042
#
_entry.id   65bd8dc54b21653356881033e89bb042
#
_cell.length_a   1.000
_cell.length_b   1.000
_cell.length_c   1.000
_cell.angle_alpha   90.00
_cell.angle_beta   90.00
_cell.angle_gamma   90.00
#
_symmetry.space_group_name_H-M   'P 1'
#
loop_
_entity.id
_entity.type
_entity.pdbx_description
1 polymer ?
#
loop_
_entity_poly.entity_id
_entity_poly.type
_entity_poly.pdbx_seq_one_letter_code
_entity_poly.pdbx_strand_id
1 'polypeptide(L)'
;MSFMPLGKKHLPETSVTGDVHSAARGYGIHFIHEGNKRVLIAYMNKFGESALSARVELTECPEDSLVIATPFDKPGHFYYNQKIVGFRASGYVNYNGKTYTFEPSDSFAVLDWGRGVWTYHNTWYWGSASYHVGGVPFGWNIGYGFGDCSAATENMLFYNGRAHKLSRVQFN
;
A
#
# COMPACT_ATOMS: atom_id res chain seq x y z
N MET A 1 14.85 -18.00 -5.62
CA MET A 1 13.99 -17.32 -4.62
C MET A 1 14.90 -16.38 -3.84
N SER A 2 14.66 -15.09 -3.86
CA SER A 2 15.46 -14.11 -3.11
C SER A 2 14.72 -13.77 -1.82
N PHE A 3 15.31 -14.06 -0.67
CA PHE A 3 14.76 -13.67 0.63
C PHE A 3 15.29 -12.29 0.99
N MET A 4 14.41 -11.37 1.33
CA MET A 4 14.80 -10.17 2.06
C MET A 4 15.11 -10.57 3.50
N PRO A 5 16.28 -10.26 4.04
CA PRO A 5 16.57 -10.57 5.44
C PRO A 5 15.63 -9.78 6.34
N LEU A 6 14.83 -10.50 7.13
CA LEU A 6 14.01 -9.94 8.19
C LEU A 6 14.92 -9.62 9.38
N GLY A 7 15.58 -8.47 9.35
CA GLY A 7 16.30 -7.94 10.51
C GLY A 7 15.41 -6.99 11.31
N LYS A 8 15.82 -6.66 12.55
CA LYS A 8 15.20 -5.55 13.28
C LYS A 8 15.39 -4.26 12.47
N LYS A 9 14.32 -3.66 12.05
CA LYS A 9 14.29 -2.39 11.33
C LYS A 9 13.62 -1.35 12.23
N HIS A 10 14.20 -0.16 12.27
CA HIS A 10 13.51 0.99 12.83
C HIS A 10 12.51 1.50 11.79
N LEU A 11 11.27 1.05 11.91
CA LEU A 11 10.20 1.52 11.06
C LEU A 11 9.56 2.77 11.70
N PRO A 12 9.12 3.73 10.90
CA PRO A 12 8.40 4.90 11.38
C PRO A 12 7.17 4.50 12.20
N GLU A 13 6.82 5.30 13.20
CA GLU A 13 5.63 5.06 14.02
C GLU A 13 4.34 5.32 13.27
N THR A 14 4.39 6.15 12.24
CA THR A 14 3.26 6.53 11.40
C THR A 14 3.56 6.30 9.93
N SER A 15 2.53 6.31 9.09
CA SER A 15 2.65 6.20 7.63
C SER A 15 3.03 7.52 6.95
N VAL A 16 3.05 8.63 7.69
CA VAL A 16 3.16 10.00 7.13
C VAL A 16 4.50 10.66 7.41
N THR A 17 5.36 10.03 8.17
CA THR A 17 6.68 10.58 8.53
C THR A 17 7.75 9.51 8.52
N GLY A 18 8.96 9.94 8.22
CA GLY A 18 10.15 9.09 8.25
C GLY A 18 10.29 8.21 7.01
N ASP A 19 11.53 7.88 6.71
CA ASP A 19 11.89 7.06 5.58
C ASP A 19 12.09 5.60 6.01
N VAL A 20 11.86 4.68 5.09
CA VAL A 20 12.15 3.26 5.27
C VAL A 20 13.18 2.84 4.24
N HIS A 21 14.31 2.32 4.72
CA HIS A 21 15.37 1.81 3.87
C HIS A 21 15.66 0.36 4.21
N SER A 22 15.57 -0.51 3.22
CA SER A 22 15.97 -1.91 3.32
C SER A 22 16.88 -2.24 2.15
N ALA A 23 18.16 -2.42 2.42
CA ALA A 23 19.14 -2.75 1.40
C ALA A 23 20.14 -3.79 1.89
N ALA A 24 20.64 -4.61 0.98
CA ALA A 24 21.76 -5.52 1.16
C ALA A 24 22.48 -5.69 -0.20
N ARG A 25 23.48 -6.58 -0.23
CA ARG A 25 24.24 -6.82 -1.47
C ARG A 25 23.28 -7.27 -2.59
N GLY A 26 23.14 -6.42 -3.59
CA GLY A 26 22.41 -6.75 -4.81
C GLY A 26 20.92 -6.41 -4.80
N TYR A 27 20.39 -5.79 -3.73
CA TYR A 27 19.03 -5.26 -3.74
C TYR A 27 18.86 -4.08 -2.80
N GLY A 28 17.86 -3.25 -3.07
CA GLY A 28 17.37 -2.22 -2.15
C GLY A 28 15.93 -1.87 -2.43
N ILE A 29 15.22 -1.54 -1.36
CA ILE A 29 13.86 -1.00 -1.40
C ILE A 29 13.83 0.18 -0.43
N HIS A 30 13.38 1.33 -0.93
CA HIS A 30 13.32 2.57 -0.18
C HIS A 30 11.94 3.21 -0.34
N PHE A 31 11.36 3.62 0.78
CA PHE A 31 10.15 4.43 0.86
C PHE A 31 10.57 5.76 1.47
N ILE A 32 10.46 6.82 0.72
CA ILE A 32 11.01 8.14 1.07
C ILE A 32 9.88 9.15 1.08
N HIS A 33 9.88 10.05 2.07
CA HIS A 33 9.01 11.21 2.13
C HIS A 33 9.76 12.46 1.69
N GLU A 34 9.32 13.07 0.60
CA GLU A 34 9.87 14.33 0.08
C GLU A 34 8.77 15.41 0.07
N GLY A 35 8.63 16.12 1.21
CA GLY A 35 7.56 17.09 1.37
C GLY A 35 6.17 16.43 1.35
N ASN A 36 5.34 16.78 0.34
CA ASN A 36 4.00 16.24 0.17
C ASN A 36 3.92 15.04 -0.79
N LYS A 37 5.06 14.56 -1.28
CA LYS A 37 5.14 13.37 -2.14
C LYS A 37 5.86 12.21 -1.46
N ARG A 38 5.63 11.01 -1.98
CA ARG A 38 6.35 9.80 -1.60
C ARG A 38 7.14 9.29 -2.79
N VAL A 39 8.35 8.82 -2.55
CA VAL A 39 9.21 8.25 -3.57
C VAL A 39 9.51 6.81 -3.21
N LEU A 40 9.19 5.91 -4.13
CA LEU A 40 9.47 4.50 -4.01
C LEU A 40 10.64 4.18 -4.94
N ILE A 41 11.70 3.60 -4.39
CA ILE A 41 12.85 3.14 -5.15
C ILE A 41 13.06 1.66 -4.87
N ALA A 42 13.19 0.87 -5.91
CA ALA A 42 13.55 -0.51 -5.79
C ALA A 42 14.61 -0.88 -6.83
N TYR A 43 15.57 -1.70 -6.43
CA TYR A 43 16.52 -2.31 -7.35
C TYR A 43 16.86 -3.72 -6.90
N MET A 44 17.03 -4.61 -7.85
CA MET A 44 17.52 -5.97 -7.65
C MET A 44 18.44 -6.33 -8.80
N ASN A 45 19.68 -6.73 -8.49
CA ASN A 45 20.64 -7.16 -9.52
C ASN A 45 20.18 -8.44 -10.21
N LYS A 46 19.36 -9.23 -9.52
CA LYS A 46 18.74 -10.44 -10.06
C LYS A 46 17.31 -10.59 -9.51
N PHE A 47 16.35 -10.47 -10.40
CA PHE A 47 14.92 -10.71 -10.17
C PHE A 47 14.42 -11.66 -11.28
N GLY A 48 14.25 -12.93 -10.96
CA GLY A 48 14.11 -13.96 -11.99
C GLY A 48 15.38 -14.06 -12.84
N GLU A 49 15.25 -13.89 -14.13
CA GLU A 49 16.35 -13.99 -15.10
C GLU A 49 17.03 -12.64 -15.40
N SER A 50 16.52 -11.54 -14.88
CA SER A 50 16.99 -10.18 -15.19
C SER A 50 17.20 -9.33 -13.94
N ALA A 51 17.85 -8.17 -14.13
CA ALA A 51 17.82 -7.11 -13.14
C ALA A 51 16.46 -6.38 -13.16
N LEU A 52 16.10 -5.80 -12.02
CA LEU A 52 14.96 -4.91 -11.86
C LEU A 52 15.42 -3.59 -11.28
N SER A 53 14.92 -2.49 -11.80
CA SER A 53 15.03 -1.19 -11.15
C SER A 53 13.72 -0.42 -11.30
N ALA A 54 13.35 0.34 -10.28
CA ALA A 54 12.14 1.13 -10.26
C ALA A 54 12.35 2.43 -9.51
N ARG A 55 11.73 3.50 -9.99
CA ARG A 55 11.51 4.74 -9.26
C ARG A 55 10.09 5.22 -9.57
N VAL A 56 9.27 5.31 -8.54
CA VAL A 56 7.89 5.78 -8.65
C VAL A 56 7.67 6.90 -7.64
N GLU A 57 7.11 7.99 -8.10
CA GLU A 57 6.70 9.12 -7.27
C GLU A 57 5.18 9.10 -7.11
N LEU A 58 4.71 9.25 -5.88
CA LEU A 58 3.30 9.33 -5.52
C LEU A 58 2.99 10.75 -5.08
N THR A 59 2.02 11.35 -5.74
CA THR A 59 1.57 12.73 -5.52
C THR A 59 0.05 12.78 -5.35
N GLU A 60 -0.50 13.97 -5.13
CA GLU A 60 -1.95 14.18 -4.98
C GLU A 60 -2.58 13.24 -3.95
N CYS A 61 -2.01 13.24 -2.73
CA CYS A 61 -2.58 12.48 -1.61
C CYS A 61 -4.04 12.90 -1.39
N PRO A 62 -5.00 11.95 -1.37
CA PRO A 62 -6.40 12.28 -1.09
C PRO A 62 -6.56 12.92 0.29
N GLU A 63 -7.63 13.69 0.48
CA GLU A 63 -7.92 14.38 1.73
C GLU A 63 -8.23 13.39 2.86
N ASP A 64 -9.00 12.34 2.56
CA ASP A 64 -9.36 11.31 3.53
C ASP A 64 -8.58 10.01 3.29
N SER A 65 -8.38 9.26 4.36
CA SER A 65 -7.84 7.90 4.34
C SER A 65 -8.64 6.97 5.25
N LEU A 66 -8.53 5.67 5.00
CA LEU A 66 -9.05 4.66 5.92
C LEU A 66 -8.03 4.42 7.02
N VAL A 67 -8.49 4.43 8.28
CA VAL A 67 -7.72 3.95 9.43
C VAL A 67 -8.61 2.99 10.23
N ILE A 68 -8.08 1.82 10.58
CA ILE A 68 -8.79 0.80 11.34
C ILE A 68 -7.84 0.05 12.27
N ALA A 69 -8.33 -0.34 13.45
CA ALA A 69 -7.70 -1.31 14.32
C ALA A 69 -8.61 -2.55 14.41
N THR A 70 -8.10 -3.68 13.98
CA THR A 70 -8.84 -4.94 13.94
C THR A 70 -8.23 -5.91 14.95
N PRO A 71 -8.99 -6.41 15.95
CA PRO A 71 -8.50 -7.40 16.88
C PRO A 71 -8.51 -8.81 16.25
N PHE A 72 -7.71 -9.70 16.78
CA PHE A 72 -7.79 -11.14 16.55
C PHE A 72 -8.33 -11.85 17.79
N ASP A 73 -8.79 -13.08 17.64
CA ASP A 73 -9.32 -13.89 18.74
C ASP A 73 -8.34 -14.07 19.89
N LYS A 74 -7.05 -14.11 19.58
CA LYS A 74 -6.00 -14.24 20.58
C LYS A 74 -5.76 -12.91 21.30
N PRO A 75 -5.89 -12.83 22.64
CA PRO A 75 -5.67 -11.60 23.39
C PRO A 75 -4.30 -10.95 23.09
N GLY A 76 -4.30 -9.62 22.95
CA GLY A 76 -3.10 -8.84 22.64
C GLY A 76 -2.66 -8.90 21.18
N HIS A 77 -3.39 -9.62 20.33
CA HIS A 77 -3.15 -9.63 18.89
C HIS A 77 -4.11 -8.67 18.19
N PHE A 78 -3.55 -7.83 17.35
CA PHE A 78 -4.29 -6.82 16.61
C PHE A 78 -3.55 -6.42 15.33
N TYR A 79 -4.28 -5.82 14.41
CA TYR A 79 -3.77 -5.17 13.23
C TYR A 79 -4.25 -3.72 13.20
N TYR A 80 -3.32 -2.77 13.31
CA TYR A 80 -3.58 -1.35 13.05
C TYR A 80 -3.16 -1.06 11.61
N ASN A 81 -4.07 -0.51 10.83
CA ASN A 81 -3.89 -0.33 9.40
C ASN A 81 -4.34 1.06 8.95
N GLN A 82 -3.58 1.63 8.03
CA GLN A 82 -3.99 2.78 7.24
C GLN A 82 -3.90 2.46 5.76
N LYS A 83 -4.95 2.80 5.03
CA LYS A 83 -4.97 2.72 3.57
C LYS A 83 -5.27 4.08 2.98
N ILE A 84 -4.43 4.52 2.06
CA ILE A 84 -4.61 5.74 1.29
C ILE A 84 -4.79 5.31 -0.17
N VAL A 85 -5.97 5.57 -0.72
CA VAL A 85 -6.38 5.08 -2.04
C VAL A 85 -6.52 6.26 -2.99
N GLY A 86 -5.77 6.25 -4.10
CA GLY A 86 -5.90 7.25 -5.13
C GLY A 86 -4.77 8.25 -5.26
N PHE A 87 -3.57 7.94 -4.77
CA PHE A 87 -2.39 8.70 -5.18
C PHE A 87 -2.23 8.70 -6.69
N ARG A 88 -1.74 9.78 -7.26
CA ARG A 88 -1.21 9.79 -8.62
C ARG A 88 0.18 9.20 -8.62
N ALA A 89 0.46 8.36 -9.59
CA ALA A 89 1.76 7.73 -9.73
C ALA A 89 2.44 8.16 -11.02
N SER A 90 3.73 8.49 -10.92
CA SER A 90 4.60 8.75 -12.07
C SER A 90 5.94 8.07 -11.88
N GLY A 91 6.62 7.74 -12.97
CA GLY A 91 7.92 7.11 -12.90
C GLY A 91 8.07 5.90 -13.80
N TYR A 92 8.90 4.95 -13.40
CA TYR A 92 9.21 3.82 -14.25
C TYR A 92 9.57 2.55 -13.49
N VAL A 93 9.42 1.42 -14.18
CA VAL A 93 10.03 0.13 -13.83
C VAL A 93 10.78 -0.39 -15.04
N ASN A 94 12.06 -0.71 -14.84
CA ASN A 94 12.88 -1.41 -15.83
C ASN A 94 12.97 -2.88 -15.45
N TYR A 95 12.59 -3.74 -16.34
CA TYR A 95 12.70 -5.18 -16.16
C TYR A 95 12.84 -5.89 -17.50
N ASN A 96 13.77 -6.84 -17.58
CA ASN A 96 14.03 -7.66 -18.77
C ASN A 96 14.23 -6.84 -20.06
N GLY A 97 15.08 -5.79 -19.97
CA GLY A 97 15.39 -4.91 -21.10
C GLY A 97 14.26 -3.99 -21.53
N LYS A 98 13.12 -3.99 -20.82
CA LYS A 98 11.97 -3.16 -21.12
C LYS A 98 11.72 -2.14 -20.00
N THR A 99 11.36 -0.93 -20.39
CA THR A 99 10.89 0.13 -19.50
C THR A 99 9.38 0.22 -19.54
N TYR A 100 8.77 0.17 -18.36
CA TYR A 100 7.35 0.44 -18.14
C TYR A 100 7.25 1.80 -17.48
N THR A 101 6.61 2.74 -18.14
CA THR A 101 6.44 4.12 -17.66
C THR A 101 5.04 4.29 -17.06
N PHE A 102 4.96 5.03 -15.98
CA PHE A 102 3.71 5.44 -15.34
C PHE A 102 3.51 6.93 -15.56
N GLU A 103 2.36 7.29 -16.11
CA GLU A 103 1.96 8.68 -16.32
C GLU A 103 0.88 9.05 -15.28
N PRO A 104 0.96 10.22 -14.64
CA PRO A 104 0.03 10.58 -13.57
C PRO A 104 -1.41 10.79 -14.07
N SER A 105 -1.62 10.91 -15.38
CA SER A 105 -2.95 11.00 -15.98
C SER A 105 -3.77 9.72 -15.89
N ASP A 106 -3.09 8.55 -15.87
CA ASP A 106 -3.72 7.23 -15.92
C ASP A 106 -3.18 6.22 -14.90
N SER A 107 -2.19 6.64 -14.12
CA SER A 107 -1.52 5.76 -13.16
C SER A 107 -1.82 6.17 -11.73
N PHE A 108 -2.21 5.18 -10.92
CA PHE A 108 -2.62 5.38 -9.54
C PHE A 108 -1.84 4.45 -8.61
N ALA A 109 -1.81 4.84 -7.33
CA ALA A 109 -1.25 3.98 -6.30
C ALA A 109 -2.13 3.96 -5.05
N VAL A 110 -1.96 2.88 -4.30
CA VAL A 110 -2.51 2.71 -2.96
C VAL A 110 -1.36 2.52 -1.97
N LEU A 111 -1.47 3.17 -0.81
CA LEU A 111 -0.67 2.82 0.35
C LEU A 111 -1.47 1.86 1.21
N ASP A 112 -0.90 0.71 1.49
CA ASP A 112 -1.31 -0.20 2.56
C ASP A 112 -0.19 -0.22 3.60
N TRP A 113 -0.41 0.48 4.71
CA TRP A 113 0.54 0.57 5.81
C TRP A 113 -0.09 0.01 7.07
N GLY A 114 0.63 -0.87 7.74
CA GLY A 114 0.11 -1.45 8.95
C GLY A 114 1.19 -1.87 9.95
N ARG A 115 0.77 -2.00 11.19
CA ARG A 115 1.56 -2.53 12.31
C ARG A 115 0.67 -3.29 13.27
N GLY A 116 1.25 -4.23 13.98
CA GLY A 116 0.48 -5.01 14.95
C GLY A 116 1.20 -6.29 15.34
N VAL A 117 0.44 -7.13 16.02
CA VAL A 117 0.84 -8.49 16.38
C VAL A 117 -0.19 -9.43 15.78
N TRP A 118 0.17 -10.07 14.67
CA TRP A 118 -0.74 -10.95 13.95
C TRP A 118 -0.72 -12.38 14.51
N THR A 119 -1.79 -13.11 14.29
CA THR A 119 -1.80 -14.55 14.42
C THR A 119 -1.04 -15.19 13.24
N TYR A 120 -0.49 -16.39 13.45
CA TYR A 120 0.37 -17.01 12.43
C TYR A 120 -0.42 -17.47 11.19
N HIS A 121 -1.64 -17.96 11.38
CA HIS A 121 -2.52 -18.37 10.29
C HIS A 121 -3.64 -17.36 10.10
N ASN A 122 -3.69 -16.75 8.91
CA ASN A 122 -4.73 -15.82 8.51
C ASN A 122 -5.14 -16.09 7.07
N THR A 123 -6.42 -15.91 6.79
CA THR A 123 -6.96 -15.92 5.44
C THR A 123 -7.86 -14.72 5.28
N TRP A 124 -7.62 -13.93 4.25
CA TRP A 124 -8.45 -12.77 3.95
C TRP A 124 -8.60 -12.57 2.45
N TYR A 125 -9.64 -11.87 2.10
CA TYR A 125 -9.88 -11.37 0.75
C TYR A 125 -9.77 -9.85 0.77
N TRP A 126 -9.03 -9.32 -0.18
CA TRP A 126 -8.81 -7.89 -0.25
C TRP A 126 -8.69 -7.41 -1.70
N GLY A 127 -9.22 -6.23 -1.96
CA GLY A 127 -9.07 -5.55 -3.23
C GLY A 127 -9.11 -4.05 -3.05
N SER A 128 -8.42 -3.37 -3.94
CA SER A 128 -8.40 -1.92 -4.03
C SER A 128 -8.27 -1.50 -5.48
N ALA A 129 -8.92 -0.41 -5.85
CA ALA A 129 -8.77 0.18 -7.17
C ALA A 129 -8.90 1.70 -7.11
N SER A 130 -8.30 2.37 -8.08
CA SER A 130 -8.39 3.81 -8.28
C SER A 130 -8.57 4.13 -9.75
N TYR A 131 -9.41 5.10 -10.04
CA TYR A 131 -9.79 5.49 -11.39
C TYR A 131 -10.35 6.92 -11.42
N HIS A 132 -10.73 7.40 -12.61
CA HIS A 132 -11.56 8.59 -12.78
C HIS A 132 -12.93 8.22 -13.33
N VAL A 133 -13.96 8.74 -12.74
CA VAL A 133 -15.34 8.68 -13.26
C VAL A 133 -15.78 10.09 -13.61
N GLY A 134 -15.99 10.33 -14.90
CA GLY A 134 -16.31 11.68 -15.39
C GLY A 134 -15.26 12.75 -15.07
N GLY A 135 -13.98 12.36 -15.03
CA GLY A 135 -12.87 13.26 -14.66
C GLY A 135 -12.68 13.46 -13.15
N VAL A 136 -13.55 12.90 -12.32
CA VAL A 136 -13.45 12.98 -10.85
C VAL A 136 -12.71 11.76 -10.31
N PRO A 137 -11.74 11.92 -9.38
CA PRO A 137 -11.08 10.81 -8.74
C PRO A 137 -12.08 9.90 -8.01
N PHE A 138 -11.99 8.61 -8.29
CA PHE A 138 -12.80 7.57 -7.67
C PHE A 138 -11.91 6.39 -7.29
N GLY A 139 -12.19 5.79 -6.15
CA GLY A 139 -11.48 4.58 -5.72
C GLY A 139 -12.29 3.79 -4.70
N TRP A 140 -11.82 2.61 -4.39
CA TRP A 140 -12.41 1.77 -3.36
C TRP A 140 -11.36 0.88 -2.71
N ASN A 141 -11.65 0.52 -1.47
CA ASN A 141 -10.97 -0.51 -0.70
C ASN A 141 -12.03 -1.41 -0.07
N ILE A 142 -11.93 -2.69 -0.32
CA ILE A 142 -12.79 -3.69 0.28
C ILE A 142 -11.95 -4.83 0.84
N GLY A 143 -12.32 -5.31 2.03
CA GLY A 143 -11.62 -6.39 2.69
C GLY A 143 -12.54 -7.20 3.60
N TYR A 144 -12.18 -8.46 3.75
CA TYR A 144 -12.94 -9.42 4.54
C TYR A 144 -12.01 -10.49 5.10
N GLY A 145 -12.22 -10.85 6.38
CA GLY A 145 -11.64 -12.03 7.01
C GLY A 145 -10.27 -11.83 7.69
N PHE A 146 -9.69 -10.62 7.67
CA PHE A 146 -8.46 -10.36 8.41
C PHE A 146 -8.77 -9.88 9.83
N GLY A 147 -8.81 -10.81 10.79
CA GLY A 147 -9.23 -10.56 12.17
C GLY A 147 -10.75 -10.45 12.34
N ASP A 148 -11.19 -9.96 13.49
CA ASP A 148 -12.60 -9.76 13.81
C ASP A 148 -13.10 -8.43 13.22
N CYS A 149 -13.91 -8.52 12.19
CA CYS A 149 -14.53 -7.39 11.50
C CYS A 149 -15.98 -7.14 11.93
N SER A 150 -16.45 -7.72 13.04
CA SER A 150 -17.83 -7.59 13.51
C SER A 150 -18.20 -6.16 13.91
N ALA A 151 -17.27 -5.43 14.53
CA ALA A 151 -17.47 -4.04 14.98
C ALA A 151 -17.13 -3.01 13.89
N ALA A 152 -16.17 -3.29 13.03
CA ALA A 152 -15.73 -2.38 11.99
C ALA A 152 -15.14 -3.13 10.80
N THR A 153 -15.28 -2.56 9.62
CA THR A 153 -14.69 -3.10 8.38
C THR A 153 -13.83 -2.07 7.67
N GLU A 154 -12.95 -2.52 6.81
CA GLU A 154 -12.14 -1.64 5.94
C GLU A 154 -12.83 -1.27 4.62
N ASN A 155 -14.13 -1.53 4.50
CA ASN A 155 -14.88 -1.31 3.27
C ASN A 155 -15.23 0.17 3.08
N MET A 156 -14.69 0.77 2.04
CA MET A 156 -14.76 2.21 1.80
C MET A 156 -14.81 2.51 0.29
N LEU A 157 -15.59 3.49 -0.09
CA LEU A 157 -15.45 4.20 -1.36
C LEU A 157 -14.73 5.52 -1.14
N PHE A 158 -13.98 5.96 -2.13
CA PHE A 158 -13.36 7.27 -2.18
C PHE A 158 -13.85 7.99 -3.42
N TYR A 159 -14.42 9.17 -3.23
CA TYR A 159 -14.91 10.00 -4.31
C TYR A 159 -14.46 11.45 -4.09
N ASN A 160 -13.80 12.01 -5.08
CA ASN A 160 -13.24 13.35 -5.02
C ASN A 160 -12.38 13.60 -3.76
N GLY A 161 -11.52 12.63 -3.42
CA GLY A 161 -10.64 12.69 -2.25
C GLY A 161 -11.30 12.43 -0.90
N ARG A 162 -12.63 12.22 -0.85
CA ARG A 162 -13.41 11.99 0.37
C ARG A 162 -13.78 10.51 0.53
N ALA A 163 -13.71 10.03 1.76
CA ALA A 163 -14.04 8.65 2.12
C ALA A 163 -15.54 8.49 2.44
N HIS A 164 -16.15 7.47 1.90
CA HIS A 164 -17.54 7.08 2.12
C HIS A 164 -17.60 5.65 2.62
N LYS A 165 -17.99 5.47 3.88
CA LYS A 165 -18.07 4.15 4.50
C LYS A 165 -19.15 3.28 3.84
N LEU A 166 -18.78 2.05 3.48
CA LEU A 166 -19.72 1.04 3.04
C LEU A 166 -20.24 0.26 4.25
N SER A 167 -21.54 0.30 4.51
CA SER A 167 -22.16 -0.40 5.63
C SER A 167 -22.19 -1.92 5.40
N ARG A 168 -22.29 -2.35 4.16
CA ARG A 168 -22.34 -3.77 3.78
C ARG A 168 -21.66 -4.00 2.45
N VAL A 169 -20.79 -5.01 2.41
CA VAL A 169 -20.18 -5.55 1.18
C VAL A 169 -20.41 -7.05 1.19
N GLN A 170 -20.75 -7.61 0.05
CA GLN A 170 -20.94 -9.04 -0.12
C GLN A 170 -19.94 -9.54 -1.16
N PHE A 171 -19.23 -10.60 -0.79
CA PHE A 171 -18.32 -11.32 -1.68
C PHE A 171 -19.02 -12.61 -2.14
N ASN A 172 -19.13 -12.80 -3.45
CA ASN A 172 -19.75 -13.98 -4.07
C ASN A 172 -18.73 -14.74 -4.89
#